data_5ae4cd8a963ea0cd070d11ae19a88b91
#
_entry.id   5ae4cd8a963ea0cd070d11ae19a88b91
#
_cell.length_a   1.000
_cell.length_b   1.000
_cell.length_c   1.000
_cell.angle_alpha   90.00
_cell.angle_beta   90.00
_cell.angle_gamma   90.00
#
_symmetry.space_group_name_H-M   'P 1'
#
loop_
_entity.id
_entity.type
_entity.pdbx_description
1 polymer ?
#
loop_
_entity_poly.entity_id
_entity_poly.type
_entity_poly.pdbx_seq_one_letter_code
_entity_poly.pdbx_strand_id
1 'polypeptide(L)'
;MALVLASAGSAAAAPIPGDPIPPRTPEYVGSPATPQPVTAPAPPQHPFLAPDPGNNIHNDAYQTDTYPGPGPLGVDPTVTSTLQVAECGSLTFDQGGRLETVCVGATKPTLKLFDPTSLKQVASYALPPRPLSLNLFTDFSGGGYFYLDHLDRAVIPTGNRHIHVVGQNSAGDGFVRERDYNLTRSMARNDKIVSALPAWSGEIVFVTEKGVVGAVDPESGTTEVLPLEETITNSFAVDETGGIYIVTTQALYRLDLSEAGEPEVTWREEYANSGVTKPGQTSPGSGTTPTLVNDEWVAITDNADPMNIVVYRRGADVAGDREVCSVAVFEEGASATDNSLIAVDRALVVTNNYGYRGPIRSIGGSITAPGIDRVDIDADGNGCQVVWQNRTERSPSAVAKASLANGLVYIVSRERKGISDSWYLTALDFQTGEAVFKQRYGTGFGNNVNYAPISLGPDGTAYVGVLGGLVRIADAP
;
A
#
# COMPACT_ATOMS: atom_id res chain seq x y z
N MET A 1 3.63 56.13 -13.07
CA MET A 1 4.50 54.96 -13.29
C MET A 1 3.73 53.77 -12.74
N ALA A 2 3.00 53.08 -13.61
CA ALA A 2 2.11 51.99 -13.25
C ALA A 2 2.94 50.69 -13.29
N LEU A 3 3.03 50.00 -12.13
CA LEU A 3 3.67 48.71 -11.98
C LEU A 3 2.72 47.66 -12.61
N VAL A 4 3.09 47.11 -13.73
CA VAL A 4 2.43 45.95 -14.30
C VAL A 4 2.93 44.72 -13.53
N LEU A 5 2.10 44.22 -12.62
CA LEU A 5 2.29 42.87 -12.02
C LEU A 5 2.02 41.84 -13.12
N ALA A 6 3.08 41.27 -13.66
CA ALA A 6 2.97 40.08 -14.51
C ALA A 6 2.51 38.90 -13.61
N SER A 7 1.30 38.43 -13.84
CA SER A 7 0.84 37.16 -13.30
C SER A 7 1.73 36.06 -13.87
N ALA A 8 2.53 35.41 -13.00
CA ALA A 8 3.23 34.20 -13.36
C ALA A 8 2.18 33.12 -13.67
N GLY A 9 1.94 32.88 -14.95
CA GLY A 9 1.12 31.79 -15.41
C GLY A 9 1.74 30.48 -14.86
N SER A 10 0.97 29.72 -14.10
CA SER A 10 1.39 28.43 -13.60
C SER A 10 1.61 27.48 -14.78
N ALA A 11 2.87 27.08 -15.00
CA ALA A 11 3.17 26.07 -16.00
C ALA A 11 2.39 24.79 -15.67
N ALA A 12 1.77 24.19 -16.68
CA ALA A 12 1.16 22.86 -16.54
C ALA A 12 2.21 21.84 -16.09
N ALA A 13 1.80 20.85 -15.31
CA ALA A 13 2.69 19.76 -14.90
C ALA A 13 3.24 19.03 -16.13
N ALA A 14 4.56 18.84 -16.18
CA ALA A 14 5.16 18.09 -17.29
C ALA A 14 4.76 16.61 -17.19
N PRO A 15 4.34 15.97 -18.29
CA PRO A 15 3.98 14.56 -18.30
C PRO A 15 5.21 13.68 -18.10
N ILE A 16 4.98 12.46 -17.59
CA ILE A 16 6.04 11.46 -17.45
C ILE A 16 6.43 10.97 -18.84
N PRO A 17 7.73 11.02 -19.24
CA PRO A 17 8.18 10.51 -20.51
C PRO A 17 7.94 8.99 -20.61
N GLY A 18 7.38 8.55 -21.75
CA GLY A 18 7.21 7.13 -22.08
C GLY A 18 8.14 6.70 -23.22
N ASP A 19 8.33 5.38 -23.34
CA ASP A 19 8.95 4.77 -24.52
C ASP A 19 7.99 4.85 -25.72
N PRO A 20 8.50 4.71 -26.96
CA PRO A 20 7.64 4.56 -28.14
C PRO A 20 6.65 3.40 -27.95
N ILE A 21 5.39 3.64 -28.29
CA ILE A 21 4.33 2.63 -28.16
C ILE A 21 4.59 1.49 -29.14
N PRO A 22 4.74 0.22 -28.64
CA PRO A 22 4.95 -0.91 -29.53
C PRO A 22 3.77 -1.11 -30.50
N PRO A 23 4.01 -1.55 -31.75
CA PRO A 23 2.95 -1.86 -32.68
C PRO A 23 1.93 -2.84 -32.09
N ARG A 24 0.65 -2.64 -32.37
CA ARG A 24 -0.46 -3.47 -31.89
C ARG A 24 -0.59 -3.53 -30.36
N THR A 25 -0.20 -2.47 -29.68
CA THR A 25 -0.45 -2.30 -28.25
C THR A 25 -1.61 -1.31 -28.10
N PRO A 26 -2.84 -1.79 -27.81
CA PRO A 26 -4.01 -0.93 -27.74
C PRO A 26 -3.92 0.03 -26.55
N GLU A 27 -4.57 1.17 -26.68
CA GLU A 27 -4.72 2.12 -25.57
C GLU A 27 -5.80 1.64 -24.60
N TYR A 28 -6.84 1.06 -25.12
CA TYR A 28 -7.96 0.50 -24.37
C TYR A 28 -8.29 -0.90 -24.85
N VAL A 29 -8.66 -1.79 -23.90
CA VAL A 29 -9.07 -3.19 -24.15
C VAL A 29 -10.30 -3.47 -23.31
N GLY A 30 -11.27 -4.20 -23.85
CA GLY A 30 -12.50 -4.59 -23.16
C GLY A 30 -13.65 -3.60 -23.41
N SER A 31 -14.53 -3.47 -22.45
CA SER A 31 -15.69 -2.57 -22.50
C SER A 31 -15.88 -1.88 -21.15
N PRO A 32 -16.54 -0.72 -21.10
CA PRO A 32 -16.88 -0.09 -19.83
C PRO A 32 -17.64 -1.06 -18.91
N ALA A 33 -17.28 -1.04 -17.63
CA ALA A 33 -17.94 -1.84 -16.61
C ALA A 33 -19.34 -1.30 -16.30
N THR A 34 -20.26 -2.21 -16.02
CA THR A 34 -21.53 -1.86 -15.37
C THR A 34 -21.36 -2.11 -13.86
N PRO A 35 -21.61 -1.11 -13.00
CA PRO A 35 -21.46 -1.30 -11.56
C PRO A 35 -22.29 -2.46 -11.03
N GLN A 36 -21.68 -3.32 -10.24
CA GLN A 36 -22.29 -4.43 -9.51
C GLN A 36 -21.91 -4.31 -8.02
N PRO A 37 -22.58 -3.43 -7.26
CA PRO A 37 -22.18 -3.14 -5.90
C PRO A 37 -22.08 -4.39 -5.01
N VAL A 38 -21.04 -4.45 -4.20
CA VAL A 38 -20.82 -5.50 -3.20
C VAL A 38 -21.01 -4.89 -1.83
N THR A 39 -21.73 -5.61 -0.96
CA THR A 39 -21.91 -5.19 0.44
C THR A 39 -20.86 -5.87 1.30
N ALA A 40 -20.19 -5.09 2.14
CA ALA A 40 -19.28 -5.57 3.17
C ALA A 40 -19.45 -4.69 4.43
N PRO A 41 -19.21 -5.24 5.63
CA PRO A 41 -19.09 -4.42 6.83
C PRO A 41 -17.94 -3.42 6.66
N ALA A 42 -18.17 -2.17 7.08
CA ALA A 42 -17.07 -1.19 7.12
C ALA A 42 -16.21 -1.46 8.37
N PRO A 43 -14.88 -1.38 8.26
CA PRO A 43 -14.02 -1.35 9.44
C PRO A 43 -14.44 -0.23 10.41
N PRO A 44 -14.26 -0.41 11.73
CA PRO A 44 -14.49 0.68 12.67
C PRO A 44 -13.57 1.85 12.37
N GLN A 45 -14.10 3.08 12.34
CA GLN A 45 -13.28 4.28 12.17
C GLN A 45 -12.32 4.42 13.34
N HIS A 46 -11.02 4.43 13.03
CA HIS A 46 -10.01 4.60 14.06
C HIS A 46 -9.99 6.04 14.62
N PRO A 47 -10.01 6.24 15.95
CA PRO A 47 -10.17 7.58 16.55
C PRO A 47 -8.99 8.54 16.27
N PHE A 48 -7.82 8.01 15.94
CA PHE A 48 -6.60 8.80 15.69
C PHE A 48 -6.12 8.77 14.23
N LEU A 49 -6.84 8.13 13.31
CA LEU A 49 -6.62 8.24 11.88
C LEU A 49 -7.57 9.27 11.26
N ALA A 50 -7.16 9.87 10.14
CA ALA A 50 -8.07 10.64 9.29
C ALA A 50 -9.25 9.76 8.83
N PRO A 51 -10.38 10.34 8.42
CA PRO A 51 -11.54 9.56 7.98
C PRO A 51 -11.18 8.52 6.91
N ASP A 52 -11.73 7.31 7.06
CA ASP A 52 -11.63 6.25 6.07
C ASP A 52 -12.46 6.58 4.80
N PRO A 53 -12.06 6.08 3.65
CA PRO A 53 -10.79 5.40 3.34
C PRO A 53 -9.72 6.38 2.87
N GLY A 54 -8.45 5.92 2.86
CA GLY A 54 -7.38 6.64 2.19
C GLY A 54 -6.48 7.46 3.12
N ASN A 55 -6.44 7.11 4.39
CA ASN A 55 -5.57 7.74 5.39
C ASN A 55 -4.17 7.10 5.47
N ASN A 56 -3.96 5.95 4.86
CA ASN A 56 -2.67 5.26 4.75
C ASN A 56 -2.60 4.42 3.46
N ILE A 57 -1.48 3.72 3.24
CA ILE A 57 -1.25 2.90 2.04
C ILE A 57 -2.32 1.82 1.80
N HIS A 58 -2.91 1.29 2.87
CA HIS A 58 -3.91 0.21 2.84
C HIS A 58 -5.32 0.67 3.22
N ASN A 59 -5.59 1.96 3.15
CA ASN A 59 -6.85 2.68 3.25
C ASN A 59 -7.35 2.94 4.67
N ASP A 60 -7.24 2.01 5.60
CA ASP A 60 -7.86 2.01 6.92
C ASP A 60 -7.00 1.30 7.97
N ALA A 61 -7.45 1.24 9.21
CA ALA A 61 -6.74 0.60 10.32
C ALA A 61 -6.63 -0.93 10.17
N TYR A 62 -7.61 -1.56 9.51
CA TYR A 62 -7.64 -3.00 9.24
C TYR A 62 -6.78 -3.41 8.05
N GLN A 63 -6.26 -2.45 7.29
CA GLN A 63 -5.44 -2.66 6.09
C GLN A 63 -6.20 -3.46 5.02
N THR A 64 -7.48 -3.08 4.78
CA THR A 64 -8.37 -3.86 3.91
C THR A 64 -8.09 -3.73 2.42
N ASP A 65 -7.40 -2.69 1.98
CA ASP A 65 -7.21 -2.37 0.56
C ASP A 65 -8.53 -2.21 -0.22
N THR A 66 -9.61 -1.82 0.48
CA THR A 66 -10.97 -1.74 -0.05
C THR A 66 -11.54 -0.33 0.12
N TYR A 67 -12.16 0.18 -0.93
CA TYR A 67 -12.86 1.47 -0.95
C TYR A 67 -14.37 1.26 -1.00
N PRO A 68 -15.16 1.89 -0.13
CA PRO A 68 -16.61 1.88 -0.24
C PRO A 68 -17.11 2.66 -1.47
N GLY A 69 -16.36 3.69 -1.89
CA GLY A 69 -16.66 4.54 -3.04
C GLY A 69 -16.32 3.91 -4.39
N PRO A 70 -16.66 4.62 -5.49
CA PRO A 70 -16.38 4.15 -6.85
C PRO A 70 -14.89 4.25 -7.22
N GLY A 71 -14.50 3.53 -8.25
CA GLY A 71 -13.31 3.73 -9.08
C GLY A 71 -13.70 3.91 -10.54
N PRO A 72 -12.76 4.01 -11.49
CA PRO A 72 -13.06 4.14 -12.89
C PRO A 72 -13.87 2.93 -13.43
N LEU A 73 -14.87 3.22 -14.26
CA LEU A 73 -15.66 2.22 -14.98
C LEU A 73 -15.11 1.94 -16.38
N GLY A 74 -14.12 2.71 -16.83
CA GLY A 74 -13.58 2.62 -18.19
C GLY A 74 -14.46 3.30 -19.25
N VAL A 75 -15.24 4.31 -18.86
CA VAL A 75 -16.07 5.11 -19.78
C VAL A 75 -15.23 6.25 -20.36
N ASP A 76 -14.80 6.12 -21.61
CA ASP A 76 -13.94 7.09 -22.30
C ASP A 76 -12.81 7.65 -21.41
N PRO A 77 -11.98 6.77 -20.81
CA PRO A 77 -11.06 7.15 -19.76
C PRO A 77 -9.96 8.10 -20.25
N THR A 78 -9.66 9.09 -19.44
CA THR A 78 -8.56 10.04 -19.67
C THR A 78 -7.40 9.75 -18.75
N VAL A 79 -6.18 9.87 -19.26
CA VAL A 79 -4.93 9.67 -18.52
C VAL A 79 -4.16 10.99 -18.48
N THR A 80 -3.80 11.41 -17.28
CA THR A 80 -2.88 12.53 -17.05
C THR A 80 -1.76 12.09 -16.13
N SER A 81 -0.58 12.72 -16.23
CA SER A 81 0.55 12.39 -15.35
C SER A 81 1.37 13.63 -15.02
N THR A 82 2.11 13.57 -13.92
CA THR A 82 3.06 14.61 -13.53
C THR A 82 4.43 14.02 -13.22
N LEU A 83 5.46 14.56 -13.88
CA LEU A 83 6.85 14.16 -13.69
C LEU A 83 7.38 14.75 -12.37
N GLN A 84 7.83 13.88 -11.47
CA GLN A 84 8.41 14.25 -10.19
C GLN A 84 9.89 13.81 -10.04
N VAL A 85 10.40 13.01 -10.98
CA VAL A 85 11.75 12.39 -10.92
C VAL A 85 11.95 11.63 -9.60
N ALA A 86 10.90 11.05 -9.09
CA ALA A 86 10.82 10.32 -7.83
C ALA A 86 9.60 9.39 -7.88
N GLU A 87 9.68 8.27 -7.20
CA GLU A 87 8.52 7.40 -6.97
C GLU A 87 7.62 8.03 -5.91
N CYS A 88 6.38 8.34 -6.26
CA CYS A 88 5.38 8.83 -5.33
C CYS A 88 4.57 7.63 -4.82
N GLY A 89 4.93 7.13 -3.65
CA GLY A 89 4.46 5.86 -3.10
C GLY A 89 3.04 5.90 -2.54
N SER A 90 2.88 5.83 -1.23
CA SER A 90 1.57 5.90 -0.58
C SER A 90 0.85 7.19 -0.93
N LEU A 91 -0.39 7.07 -1.41
CA LEU A 91 -1.24 8.20 -1.78
C LEU A 91 -2.40 8.27 -0.80
N THR A 92 -2.53 9.39 -0.12
CA THR A 92 -3.61 9.69 0.83
C THR A 92 -4.39 10.89 0.34
N PHE A 93 -5.57 11.12 0.93
CA PHE A 93 -6.37 12.29 0.64
C PHE A 93 -6.58 13.09 1.92
N ASP A 94 -6.27 14.38 1.90
CA ASP A 94 -6.60 15.28 2.99
C ASP A 94 -8.13 15.50 3.07
N GLN A 95 -8.61 16.11 4.15
CA GLN A 95 -10.05 16.42 4.33
C GLN A 95 -10.62 17.33 3.23
N GLY A 96 -9.76 18.05 2.51
CA GLY A 96 -10.12 18.85 1.34
C GLY A 96 -10.17 18.05 0.03
N GLY A 97 -9.88 16.74 0.05
CA GLY A 97 -9.81 15.87 -1.12
C GLY A 97 -8.56 16.07 -1.97
N ARG A 98 -7.53 16.76 -1.47
CA ARG A 98 -6.25 16.91 -2.18
C ARG A 98 -5.35 15.71 -1.92
N LEU A 99 -4.52 15.39 -2.91
CA LEU A 99 -3.59 14.27 -2.85
C LEU A 99 -2.35 14.62 -2.00
N GLU A 100 -2.11 13.85 -0.96
CA GLU A 100 -0.91 13.94 -0.16
C GLU A 100 -0.07 12.65 -0.28
N THR A 101 1.22 12.79 -0.55
CA THR A 101 2.10 11.64 -0.79
C THR A 101 3.55 11.95 -0.46
N VAL A 102 4.29 10.93 -0.05
CA VAL A 102 5.74 11.00 0.02
C VAL A 102 6.35 10.51 -1.29
N CYS A 103 6.98 11.42 -2.03
CA CYS A 103 7.74 11.08 -3.23
C CYS A 103 9.19 10.77 -2.84
N VAL A 104 9.60 9.52 -3.06
CA VAL A 104 10.92 9.01 -2.67
C VAL A 104 11.87 9.09 -3.86
N GLY A 105 12.70 10.13 -3.87
CA GLY A 105 13.84 10.22 -4.79
C GLY A 105 15.04 9.41 -4.30
N ALA A 106 16.13 9.45 -5.03
CA ALA A 106 17.33 8.66 -4.70
C ALA A 106 17.85 8.89 -3.27
N THR A 107 17.80 10.12 -2.75
CA THR A 107 18.34 10.46 -1.42
C THR A 107 17.46 11.38 -0.59
N LYS A 108 16.47 12.02 -1.18
CA LYS A 108 15.66 13.06 -0.52
C LYS A 108 14.18 12.76 -0.68
N PRO A 109 13.59 12.01 0.26
CA PRO A 109 12.14 11.88 0.32
C PRO A 109 11.51 13.26 0.55
N THR A 110 10.34 13.49 -0.03
CA THR A 110 9.64 14.77 0.04
C THR A 110 8.15 14.54 0.17
N LEU A 111 7.54 15.02 1.24
CA LEU A 111 6.08 15.08 1.35
C LEU A 111 5.58 16.14 0.37
N LYS A 112 4.56 15.82 -0.40
CA LYS A 112 3.98 16.69 -1.43
C LYS A 112 2.47 16.68 -1.36
N LEU A 113 1.89 17.85 -1.64
CA LEU A 113 0.46 18.05 -1.79
C LEU A 113 0.17 18.42 -3.23
N PHE A 114 -0.83 17.76 -3.83
CA PHE A 114 -1.24 17.99 -5.22
C PHE A 114 -2.73 18.32 -5.31
N ASP A 115 -3.06 19.17 -6.26
CA ASP A 115 -4.43 19.29 -6.75
C ASP A 115 -4.82 17.98 -7.47
N PRO A 116 -5.91 17.31 -7.08
CA PRO A 116 -6.23 15.96 -7.56
C PRO A 116 -6.61 15.92 -9.04
N THR A 117 -7.13 17.02 -9.58
CA THR A 117 -7.58 17.08 -10.97
C THR A 117 -6.45 17.40 -11.93
N SER A 118 -5.67 18.43 -11.63
CA SER A 118 -4.61 18.92 -12.51
C SER A 118 -3.25 18.30 -12.24
N LEU A 119 -3.08 17.56 -11.14
CA LEU A 119 -1.81 17.06 -10.62
C LEU A 119 -0.75 18.15 -10.41
N LYS A 120 -1.19 19.40 -10.27
CA LYS A 120 -0.29 20.50 -9.95
C LYS A 120 0.13 20.42 -8.49
N GLN A 121 1.44 20.45 -8.23
CA GLN A 121 1.97 20.51 -6.87
C GLN A 121 1.57 21.83 -6.22
N VAL A 122 0.92 21.74 -5.05
CA VAL A 122 0.49 22.87 -4.21
C VAL A 122 1.54 23.19 -3.16
N ALA A 123 2.03 22.15 -2.47
CA ALA A 123 3.02 22.29 -1.39
C ALA A 123 4.06 21.19 -1.41
N SER A 124 5.18 21.38 -0.72
CA SER A 124 6.17 20.35 -0.46
C SER A 124 6.94 20.58 0.82
N TYR A 125 7.33 19.48 1.48
CA TYR A 125 8.16 19.49 2.68
C TYR A 125 9.28 18.45 2.52
N ALA A 126 10.53 18.92 2.59
CA ALA A 126 11.70 18.04 2.47
C ALA A 126 11.90 17.24 3.76
N LEU A 127 11.90 15.92 3.63
CA LEU A 127 12.20 15.00 4.73
C LEU A 127 13.71 14.83 4.90
N PRO A 128 14.18 14.36 6.07
CA PRO A 128 15.57 14.01 6.27
C PRO A 128 16.08 13.06 5.18
N PRO A 129 17.32 13.26 4.69
CA PRO A 129 17.86 12.38 3.66
C PRO A 129 18.02 10.95 4.19
N ARG A 130 17.73 9.97 3.36
CA ARG A 130 18.01 8.57 3.64
C ARG A 130 19.44 8.21 3.19
N PRO A 131 20.10 7.25 3.84
CA PRO A 131 21.38 6.72 3.36
C PRO A 131 21.25 6.19 1.92
N LEU A 132 22.30 6.39 1.10
CA LEU A 132 22.37 5.72 -0.19
C LEU A 132 22.46 4.21 0.04
N SER A 133 21.51 3.48 -0.53
CA SER A 133 21.44 2.02 -0.47
C SER A 133 21.62 1.43 -1.86
N LEU A 134 22.27 0.27 -1.93
CA LEU A 134 22.27 -0.54 -3.16
C LEU A 134 20.87 -1.09 -3.48
N ASN A 135 19.98 -1.11 -2.48
CA ASN A 135 18.60 -1.59 -2.56
C ASN A 135 17.62 -0.43 -2.81
N LEU A 136 17.99 0.52 -3.66
CA LEU A 136 17.24 1.76 -3.89
C LEU A 136 15.76 1.54 -4.21
N PHE A 137 15.41 0.44 -4.87
CA PHE A 137 14.05 0.10 -5.32
C PHE A 137 13.31 -0.88 -4.39
N THR A 138 13.92 -1.31 -3.30
CA THR A 138 13.30 -2.21 -2.31
C THR A 138 13.41 -1.67 -0.89
N ASP A 139 13.99 -0.48 -0.72
CA ASP A 139 14.07 0.22 0.56
C ASP A 139 12.99 1.31 0.60
N PHE A 140 11.88 1.02 1.25
CA PHE A 140 10.74 1.93 1.42
C PHE A 140 10.84 2.77 2.70
N SER A 141 11.91 2.66 3.46
CA SER A 141 12.14 3.47 4.65
C SER A 141 12.26 4.97 4.30
N GLY A 142 11.91 5.83 5.25
CA GLY A 142 11.96 7.28 5.06
C GLY A 142 10.70 7.89 4.45
N GLY A 143 9.54 7.29 4.73
CA GLY A 143 8.22 7.82 4.41
C GLY A 143 7.42 6.98 3.42
N GLY A 144 7.88 5.79 3.05
CA GLY A 144 7.09 4.87 2.21
C GLY A 144 5.78 4.47 2.86
N TYR A 145 5.79 4.22 4.17
CA TYR A 145 4.61 3.98 4.99
C TYR A 145 4.40 5.16 5.93
N PHE A 146 3.55 6.09 5.56
CA PHE A 146 3.06 7.18 6.41
C PHE A 146 1.54 7.13 6.50
N TYR A 147 0.94 7.84 7.44
CA TYR A 147 -0.51 7.96 7.57
C TYR A 147 -0.92 9.40 7.84
N LEU A 148 -2.17 9.73 7.57
CA LEU A 148 -2.82 10.95 8.02
C LEU A 148 -3.53 10.70 9.34
N ASP A 149 -3.26 11.54 10.34
CA ASP A 149 -3.94 11.47 11.63
C ASP A 149 -5.30 12.20 11.61
N HIS A 150 -6.06 12.06 12.69
CA HIS A 150 -7.40 12.67 12.85
C HIS A 150 -7.41 14.21 12.79
N LEU A 151 -6.25 14.85 12.84
CA LEU A 151 -6.06 16.29 12.66
C LEU A 151 -5.56 16.64 11.26
N ASP A 152 -5.63 15.69 10.33
CA ASP A 152 -5.20 15.85 8.93
C ASP A 152 -3.71 16.16 8.79
N ARG A 153 -2.88 15.56 9.67
CA ARG A 153 -1.43 15.71 9.65
C ARG A 153 -0.76 14.43 9.19
N ALA A 154 0.27 14.55 8.38
CA ALA A 154 1.10 13.41 7.99
C ALA A 154 2.03 13.00 9.14
N VAL A 155 1.92 11.76 9.58
CA VAL A 155 2.82 11.13 10.55
C VAL A 155 3.78 10.23 9.80
N ILE A 156 5.06 10.64 9.74
CA ILE A 156 6.02 10.13 8.77
C ILE A 156 7.24 9.54 9.47
N PRO A 157 7.46 8.22 9.40
CA PRO A 157 8.75 7.62 9.74
C PRO A 157 9.85 8.12 8.79
N THR A 158 10.96 8.60 9.34
CA THR A 158 12.03 9.22 8.54
C THR A 158 13.32 8.41 8.55
N GLY A 159 14.13 8.56 7.50
CA GLY A 159 15.38 7.81 7.32
C GLY A 159 16.47 8.07 8.38
N ASN A 160 16.34 9.09 9.21
CA ASN A 160 17.24 9.40 10.33
C ASN A 160 16.74 8.86 11.69
N ARG A 161 15.75 7.95 11.69
CA ARG A 161 15.16 7.31 12.89
C ARG A 161 14.38 8.30 13.76
N HIS A 162 13.63 9.18 13.12
CA HIS A 162 12.65 10.06 13.75
C HIS A 162 11.26 9.78 13.18
N ILE A 163 10.23 10.19 13.90
CA ILE A 163 8.87 10.30 13.38
C ILE A 163 8.54 11.80 13.37
N HIS A 164 8.24 12.33 12.17
CA HIS A 164 7.77 13.69 12.01
C HIS A 164 6.25 13.73 11.95
N VAL A 165 5.63 14.68 12.65
CA VAL A 165 4.23 15.04 12.45
C VAL A 165 4.21 16.36 11.71
N VAL A 166 3.64 16.37 10.52
CA VAL A 166 3.68 17.49 9.59
C VAL A 166 2.26 17.87 9.18
N GLY A 167 1.82 19.04 9.61
CA GLY A 167 0.52 19.61 9.25
C GLY A 167 0.63 20.60 8.10
N GLN A 168 -0.50 20.99 7.54
CA GLN A 168 -0.57 22.07 6.57
C GLN A 168 -0.60 23.41 7.28
N ASN A 169 -0.05 24.45 6.65
CA ASN A 169 -0.18 25.80 7.17
C ASN A 169 -1.62 26.33 7.02
N SER A 170 -1.96 27.42 7.70
CA SER A 170 -3.32 27.99 7.68
C SER A 170 -3.78 28.47 6.29
N ALA A 171 -2.86 28.71 5.36
CA ALA A 171 -3.18 29.07 3.97
C ALA A 171 -3.43 27.84 3.08
N GLY A 172 -3.07 26.64 3.54
CA GLY A 172 -3.21 25.39 2.79
C GLY A 172 -2.26 25.26 1.59
N ASP A 173 -1.19 26.06 1.55
CA ASP A 173 -0.21 26.11 0.45
C ASP A 173 1.22 25.78 0.90
N GLY A 174 1.38 25.30 2.12
CA GLY A 174 2.66 24.93 2.71
C GLY A 174 2.49 23.93 3.84
N PHE A 175 3.61 23.34 4.26
CA PHE A 175 3.67 22.38 5.36
C PHE A 175 4.47 22.95 6.54
N VAL A 176 4.08 22.56 7.75
CA VAL A 176 4.73 22.91 9.01
C VAL A 176 4.97 21.63 9.82
N ARG A 177 6.22 21.39 10.24
CA ARG A 177 6.49 20.30 11.19
C ARG A 177 6.05 20.72 12.58
N GLU A 178 5.09 20.00 13.14
CA GLU A 178 4.51 20.27 14.46
C GLU A 178 5.20 19.48 15.57
N ARG A 179 5.62 18.22 15.27
CA ARG A 179 6.32 17.33 16.21
C ARG A 179 7.49 16.63 15.53
N ASP A 180 8.45 16.22 16.36
CA ASP A 180 9.65 15.48 15.95
C ASP A 180 10.04 14.53 17.10
N TYR A 181 9.69 13.26 16.94
CA TYR A 181 10.02 12.22 17.92
C TYR A 181 11.33 11.55 17.53
N ASN A 182 12.34 11.70 18.38
CA ASN A 182 13.69 11.19 18.16
C ASN A 182 13.85 9.78 18.76
N LEU A 183 13.85 8.77 17.91
CA LEU A 183 13.93 7.36 18.28
C LEU A 183 15.37 6.79 18.21
N THR A 184 16.38 7.65 18.10
CA THR A 184 17.79 7.20 17.97
C THR A 184 18.31 6.43 19.17
N ARG A 185 17.65 6.52 20.34
CA ARG A 185 17.99 5.77 21.57
C ARG A 185 17.15 4.51 21.73
N SER A 186 16.04 4.40 21.03
CA SER A 186 15.08 3.29 21.10
C SER A 186 15.39 2.18 20.11
N MET A 187 16.32 2.38 19.19
CA MET A 187 16.68 1.42 18.14
C MET A 187 18.16 1.51 17.78
N ALA A 188 18.71 0.44 17.19
CA ALA A 188 20.12 0.36 16.82
C ALA A 188 20.47 1.43 15.72
N ARG A 189 21.74 1.89 15.72
CA ARG A 189 22.20 2.94 14.79
C ARG A 189 22.00 2.58 13.31
N ASN A 190 22.11 1.31 12.97
CA ASN A 190 21.96 0.77 11.62
C ASN A 190 20.60 0.10 11.39
N ASP A 191 19.60 0.47 12.18
CA ASP A 191 18.22 0.05 12.01
C ASP A 191 17.39 1.15 11.32
N LYS A 192 16.23 0.78 10.79
CA LYS A 192 15.33 1.66 10.06
C LYS A 192 13.91 1.47 10.56
N ILE A 193 13.17 2.58 10.67
CA ILE A 193 11.74 2.50 10.89
C ILE A 193 11.08 2.07 9.56
N VAL A 194 10.35 0.98 9.60
CA VAL A 194 9.61 0.47 8.43
C VAL A 194 8.27 1.17 8.32
N SER A 195 7.47 1.17 9.39
CA SER A 195 6.13 1.74 9.40
C SER A 195 5.78 2.31 10.77
N ALA A 196 4.76 3.18 10.78
CA ALA A 196 4.10 3.64 11.99
C ALA A 196 2.59 3.76 11.74
N LEU A 197 1.79 3.46 12.78
CA LEU A 197 0.34 3.66 12.85
C LEU A 197 -0.04 3.99 14.30
N PRO A 198 -1.17 4.67 14.55
CA PRO A 198 -1.62 4.89 15.91
C PRO A 198 -2.18 3.61 16.51
N ALA A 199 -1.89 3.34 17.78
CA ALA A 199 -2.67 2.40 18.58
C ALA A 199 -4.06 2.96 18.84
N TRP A 200 -5.02 2.10 19.18
CA TRP A 200 -6.39 2.54 19.49
C TRP A 200 -6.45 3.42 20.76
N SER A 201 -5.48 3.30 21.63
CA SER A 201 -5.30 4.13 22.84
C SER A 201 -4.64 5.49 22.55
N GLY A 202 -3.99 5.66 21.38
CA GLY A 202 -3.49 6.95 20.90
C GLY A 202 -1.98 7.08 20.78
N GLU A 203 -1.20 6.11 21.29
CA GLU A 203 0.25 6.06 21.11
C GLU A 203 0.59 5.87 19.62
N ILE A 204 1.72 6.42 19.19
CA ILE A 204 2.25 6.17 17.86
C ILE A 204 3.09 4.88 17.93
N VAL A 205 2.52 3.78 17.44
CA VAL A 205 3.25 2.51 17.32
C VAL A 205 4.16 2.57 16.10
N PHE A 206 5.37 2.03 16.21
CA PHE A 206 6.29 1.89 15.09
C PHE A 206 6.97 0.52 15.10
N VAL A 207 7.36 0.07 13.91
CA VAL A 207 8.12 -1.17 13.72
C VAL A 207 9.42 -0.86 12.96
N THR A 208 10.48 -1.63 13.28
CA THR A 208 11.78 -1.47 12.63
C THR A 208 12.20 -2.72 11.86
N GLU A 209 13.08 -2.55 10.88
CA GLU A 209 13.60 -3.65 10.05
C GLU A 209 14.24 -4.77 10.90
N LYS A 210 14.86 -4.43 12.03
CA LYS A 210 15.49 -5.41 12.94
C LYS A 210 14.58 -5.96 14.03
N GLY A 211 13.27 -5.74 13.90
CA GLY A 211 12.28 -6.35 14.76
C GLY A 211 12.07 -5.64 16.09
N VAL A 212 12.35 -4.36 16.20
CA VAL A 212 11.89 -3.56 17.34
C VAL A 212 10.47 -3.09 17.09
N VAL A 213 9.57 -3.38 18.01
CA VAL A 213 8.24 -2.77 18.11
C VAL A 213 8.29 -1.71 19.19
N GLY A 214 7.84 -0.51 18.93
CA GLY A 214 7.83 0.56 19.92
C GLY A 214 6.53 1.35 19.90
N ALA A 215 6.23 1.98 21.03
CA ALA A 215 5.12 2.91 21.20
C ALA A 215 5.63 4.24 21.73
N VAL A 216 5.21 5.33 21.11
CA VAL A 216 5.54 6.70 21.49
C VAL A 216 4.29 7.37 22.05
N ASP A 217 4.34 7.84 23.27
CA ASP A 217 3.31 8.74 23.80
C ASP A 217 3.39 10.09 23.06
N PRO A 218 2.32 10.50 22.34
CA PRO A 218 2.37 11.67 21.47
C PRO A 218 2.50 13.00 22.23
N GLU A 219 2.19 13.04 23.53
CA GLU A 219 2.26 14.25 24.34
C GLU A 219 3.62 14.42 24.99
N SER A 220 4.12 13.41 25.68
CA SER A 220 5.40 13.45 26.39
C SER A 220 6.60 13.10 25.51
N GLY A 221 6.39 12.33 24.43
CA GLY A 221 7.46 11.77 23.62
C GLY A 221 8.18 10.59 24.29
N THR A 222 7.67 10.08 25.43
CA THR A 222 8.19 8.87 26.05
C THR A 222 8.03 7.71 25.11
N THR A 223 9.02 6.85 25.03
CA THR A 223 9.05 5.73 24.06
C THR A 223 9.39 4.44 24.79
N GLU A 224 8.49 3.48 24.70
CA GLU A 224 8.67 2.12 25.18
C GLU A 224 8.91 1.18 23.99
N VAL A 225 9.72 0.13 24.17
CA VAL A 225 10.12 -0.76 23.09
C VAL A 225 10.19 -2.22 23.51
N LEU A 226 9.84 -3.10 22.58
CA LEU A 226 9.98 -4.55 22.68
C LEU A 226 10.76 -5.09 21.48
N PRO A 227 11.94 -5.69 21.66
CA PRO A 227 12.65 -6.37 20.58
C PRO A 227 12.06 -7.78 20.36
N LEU A 228 11.59 -8.07 19.14
CA LEU A 228 11.18 -9.41 18.73
C LEU A 228 12.34 -10.23 18.20
N GLU A 229 13.47 -9.60 17.85
CA GLU A 229 14.66 -10.21 17.24
C GLU A 229 14.41 -10.95 15.92
N GLU A 230 13.31 -10.61 15.23
CA GLU A 230 12.89 -11.15 13.95
C GLU A 230 12.73 -9.99 12.96
N THR A 231 13.11 -10.17 11.70
CA THR A 231 13.02 -9.09 10.69
C THR A 231 11.57 -8.75 10.36
N ILE A 232 11.26 -7.44 10.33
CA ILE A 232 9.97 -6.91 9.90
C ILE A 232 10.19 -6.06 8.64
N THR A 233 9.45 -6.32 7.57
CA THR A 233 9.63 -5.63 6.28
C THR A 233 8.39 -4.89 5.82
N ASN A 234 7.24 -5.13 6.45
CA ASN A 234 5.94 -4.60 6.05
C ASN A 234 5.32 -3.71 7.12
N SER A 235 4.22 -3.07 6.78
CA SER A 235 3.36 -2.38 7.74
C SER A 235 2.62 -3.40 8.62
N PHE A 236 1.72 -2.91 9.44
CA PHE A 236 0.96 -3.70 10.40
C PHE A 236 -0.49 -3.20 10.46
N ALA A 237 -1.37 -3.96 11.09
CA ALA A 237 -2.77 -3.58 11.31
C ALA A 237 -3.02 -3.33 12.79
N VAL A 238 -4.06 -2.54 13.09
CA VAL A 238 -4.51 -2.27 14.46
C VAL A 238 -6.02 -2.38 14.55
N ASP A 239 -6.55 -2.80 15.69
CA ASP A 239 -7.99 -2.96 15.89
C ASP A 239 -8.52 -2.28 17.15
N GLU A 240 -9.85 -2.20 17.22
CA GLU A 240 -10.62 -1.54 18.28
C GLU A 240 -10.52 -2.26 19.64
N THR A 241 -9.99 -3.47 19.67
CA THR A 241 -9.75 -4.21 20.91
C THR A 241 -8.37 -3.94 21.50
N GLY A 242 -7.56 -3.09 20.84
CA GLY A 242 -6.21 -2.75 21.21
C GLY A 242 -5.14 -3.64 20.56
N GLY A 243 -5.54 -4.61 19.72
CA GLY A 243 -4.64 -5.52 19.04
C GLY A 243 -3.78 -4.81 17.98
N ILE A 244 -2.49 -5.13 17.97
CA ILE A 244 -1.49 -4.70 17.00
C ILE A 244 -0.96 -5.96 16.31
N TYR A 245 -1.21 -6.09 14.99
CA TYR A 245 -0.92 -7.32 14.24
C TYR A 245 0.29 -7.10 13.35
N ILE A 246 1.38 -7.79 13.65
CA ILE A 246 2.69 -7.64 13.00
C ILE A 246 3.12 -8.97 12.41
N VAL A 247 3.53 -8.99 11.15
CA VAL A 247 4.17 -10.16 10.53
C VAL A 247 5.68 -9.94 10.46
N THR A 248 6.41 -10.92 10.91
CA THR A 248 7.87 -11.01 10.77
C THR A 248 8.25 -11.99 9.68
N THR A 249 9.53 -12.22 9.44
CA THR A 249 9.99 -13.30 8.55
C THR A 249 9.74 -14.70 9.11
N GLN A 250 9.18 -14.86 10.30
CA GLN A 250 8.99 -16.16 10.96
C GLN A 250 7.58 -16.41 11.44
N ALA A 251 6.87 -15.37 11.92
CA ALA A 251 5.57 -15.53 12.55
C ALA A 251 4.68 -14.31 12.38
N LEU A 252 3.39 -14.52 12.58
CA LEU A 252 2.40 -13.49 12.82
C LEU A 252 2.25 -13.30 14.33
N TYR A 253 2.23 -12.05 14.76
CA TYR A 253 2.06 -11.65 16.15
C TYR A 253 0.79 -10.83 16.33
N ARG A 254 0.16 -10.99 17.47
CA ARG A 254 -0.64 -9.95 18.10
C ARG A 254 0.14 -9.42 19.29
N LEU A 255 0.24 -8.12 19.38
CA LEU A 255 0.69 -7.40 20.56
C LEU A 255 -0.44 -6.53 21.07
N ASP A 256 -0.41 -6.23 22.36
CA ASP A 256 -1.27 -5.23 22.98
C ASP A 256 -0.34 -4.27 23.77
N LEU A 257 -0.81 -3.06 24.08
CA LEU A 257 -0.08 -2.14 24.94
C LEU A 257 -0.56 -2.31 26.37
N SER A 258 0.38 -2.38 27.33
CA SER A 258 0.06 -2.33 28.77
C SER A 258 -0.51 -0.96 29.16
N GLU A 259 -1.02 -0.82 30.38
CA GLU A 259 -1.45 0.48 30.91
C GLU A 259 -0.34 1.53 30.96
N ALA A 260 0.92 1.10 30.94
CA ALA A 260 2.11 1.96 30.88
C ALA A 260 2.53 2.32 29.44
N GLY A 261 1.83 1.80 28.43
CA GLY A 261 2.17 1.98 27.02
C GLY A 261 3.30 1.03 26.53
N GLU A 262 3.66 0.02 27.29
CA GLU A 262 4.69 -0.95 26.92
C GLU A 262 4.11 -2.00 25.96
N PRO A 263 4.72 -2.27 24.77
CA PRO A 263 4.28 -3.35 23.91
C PRO A 263 4.51 -4.73 24.55
N GLU A 264 3.49 -5.57 24.53
CA GLU A 264 3.53 -6.93 25.07
C GLU A 264 3.00 -7.93 24.04
N VAL A 265 3.66 -9.11 23.92
CA VAL A 265 3.18 -10.17 23.01
C VAL A 265 2.00 -10.90 23.65
N THR A 266 0.85 -10.79 23.02
CA THR A 266 -0.37 -11.52 23.42
C THR A 266 -0.37 -12.94 22.85
N TRP A 267 -0.02 -13.08 21.56
CA TRP A 267 0.18 -14.38 20.92
C TRP A 267 1.14 -14.30 19.73
N ARG A 268 1.69 -15.45 19.35
CA ARG A 268 2.60 -15.64 18.22
C ARG A 268 2.27 -16.95 17.52
N GLU A 269 2.06 -16.90 16.19
CA GLU A 269 1.79 -18.06 15.34
C GLU A 269 2.83 -18.15 14.21
N GLU A 270 3.55 -19.26 14.16
CA GLU A 270 4.47 -19.53 13.05
C GLU A 270 3.69 -19.91 11.81
N TYR A 271 4.16 -19.49 10.63
CA TYR A 271 3.60 -19.85 9.34
C TYR A 271 4.60 -20.65 8.50
N ALA A 272 4.12 -21.37 7.48
CA ALA A 272 4.99 -22.13 6.60
C ALA A 272 5.93 -21.20 5.80
N ASN A 273 7.24 -21.42 5.94
CA ASN A 273 8.26 -20.58 5.33
C ASN A 273 9.38 -21.41 4.70
N SER A 274 9.61 -21.20 3.39
CA SER A 274 10.73 -21.82 2.66
C SER A 274 12.10 -21.28 3.07
N GLY A 275 12.15 -20.14 3.76
CA GLY A 275 13.39 -19.44 4.13
C GLY A 275 14.13 -18.78 2.94
N VAL A 276 13.51 -18.75 1.76
CA VAL A 276 14.09 -18.20 0.52
C VAL A 276 13.36 -16.94 0.11
N THR A 277 14.09 -15.87 -0.24
CA THR A 277 13.52 -14.71 -0.92
C THR A 277 13.22 -15.10 -2.37
N LYS A 278 11.93 -15.30 -2.68
CA LYS A 278 11.48 -15.66 -4.02
C LYS A 278 11.57 -14.46 -4.98
N PRO A 279 11.67 -14.67 -6.30
CA PRO A 279 11.55 -13.58 -7.27
C PRO A 279 10.18 -12.90 -7.15
N GLY A 280 10.17 -11.63 -6.77
CA GLY A 280 8.94 -10.86 -6.49
C GLY A 280 8.79 -10.47 -5.03
N GLN A 281 9.69 -10.95 -4.16
CA GLN A 281 9.74 -10.60 -2.74
C GLN A 281 10.98 -9.78 -2.39
N THR A 282 10.89 -9.02 -1.31
CA THR A 282 11.96 -8.22 -0.73
C THR A 282 12.63 -8.91 0.47
N SER A 283 11.98 -9.91 1.07
CA SER A 283 12.44 -10.65 2.25
C SER A 283 12.13 -12.15 2.15
N PRO A 284 12.80 -13.01 2.94
CA PRO A 284 12.57 -14.46 2.98
C PRO A 284 11.43 -14.84 3.95
N GLY A 285 10.28 -14.20 3.85
CA GLY A 285 9.12 -14.44 4.72
C GLY A 285 7.82 -14.04 4.05
N SER A 286 6.77 -13.87 4.84
CA SER A 286 5.53 -13.25 4.36
C SER A 286 5.81 -11.85 3.83
N GLY A 287 5.37 -11.58 2.62
CA GLY A 287 5.48 -10.26 1.99
C GLY A 287 4.27 -9.36 2.24
N THR A 288 3.30 -9.80 3.04
CA THR A 288 2.04 -9.07 3.22
C THR A 288 2.02 -8.26 4.51
N THR A 289 1.48 -7.05 4.47
CA THR A 289 0.93 -6.41 5.67
C THR A 289 -0.25 -7.27 6.15
N PRO A 290 -0.37 -7.61 7.45
CA PRO A 290 -1.54 -8.33 7.96
C PRO A 290 -2.82 -7.57 7.64
N THR A 291 -3.83 -8.28 7.14
CA THR A 291 -5.13 -7.72 6.79
C THR A 291 -6.19 -8.26 7.74
N LEU A 292 -6.91 -7.39 8.44
CA LEU A 292 -8.01 -7.80 9.31
C LEU A 292 -9.27 -8.03 8.48
N VAL A 293 -10.00 -9.07 8.83
CA VAL A 293 -11.21 -9.49 8.14
C VAL A 293 -12.35 -9.49 9.15
N ASN A 294 -13.23 -8.53 9.02
CA ASN A 294 -14.29 -8.26 9.99
C ASN A 294 -13.72 -8.16 11.44
N ASP A 295 -14.49 -8.50 12.44
CA ASP A 295 -14.10 -8.51 13.84
C ASP A 295 -13.54 -9.85 14.33
N GLU A 296 -13.36 -10.83 13.43
CA GLU A 296 -13.04 -12.21 13.77
C GLU A 296 -11.64 -12.66 13.35
N TRP A 297 -11.14 -12.23 12.18
CA TRP A 297 -9.95 -12.84 11.58
C TRP A 297 -8.85 -11.86 11.23
N VAL A 298 -7.63 -12.38 11.11
CA VAL A 298 -6.47 -11.75 10.50
C VAL A 298 -5.89 -12.69 9.46
N ALA A 299 -5.57 -12.17 8.29
CA ALA A 299 -5.04 -12.94 7.16
C ALA A 299 -3.67 -12.41 6.71
N ILE A 300 -2.80 -13.34 6.32
CA ILE A 300 -1.51 -13.09 5.67
C ILE A 300 -1.32 -14.06 4.53
N THR A 301 -0.31 -13.85 3.69
CA THR A 301 0.27 -14.96 2.92
C THR A 301 1.46 -15.53 3.66
N ASP A 302 1.71 -16.83 3.51
CA ASP A 302 2.94 -17.47 3.96
C ASP A 302 4.07 -17.33 2.90
N ASN A 303 5.17 -18.08 3.08
CA ASN A 303 6.24 -18.17 2.10
C ASN A 303 6.53 -19.64 1.70
N ALA A 304 5.53 -20.50 1.77
CA ALA A 304 5.60 -21.88 1.25
C ALA A 304 5.63 -21.91 -0.30
N ASP A 305 5.81 -23.06 -0.88
CA ASP A 305 5.70 -23.27 -2.33
C ASP A 305 4.84 -24.50 -2.63
N PRO A 306 3.64 -24.34 -3.20
CA PRO A 306 2.98 -23.07 -3.50
C PRO A 306 2.71 -22.24 -2.25
N MET A 307 2.64 -20.91 -2.42
CA MET A 307 2.30 -19.97 -1.37
C MET A 307 0.84 -20.15 -0.94
N ASN A 308 0.54 -19.94 0.35
CA ASN A 308 -0.82 -20.01 0.86
C ASN A 308 -1.31 -18.64 1.35
N ILE A 309 -2.62 -18.42 1.28
CA ILE A 309 -3.33 -17.50 2.17
C ILE A 309 -3.57 -18.26 3.47
N VAL A 310 -3.17 -17.67 4.58
CA VAL A 310 -3.38 -18.24 5.92
C VAL A 310 -4.24 -17.29 6.73
N VAL A 311 -5.30 -17.82 7.33
CA VAL A 311 -6.28 -17.07 8.12
C VAL A 311 -6.23 -17.54 9.56
N TYR A 312 -6.17 -16.58 10.50
CA TYR A 312 -6.15 -16.84 11.94
C TYR A 312 -7.28 -16.11 12.66
N ARG A 313 -7.77 -16.67 13.76
CA ARG A 313 -8.66 -15.95 14.69
C ARG A 313 -7.86 -14.87 15.40
N ARG A 314 -8.30 -13.60 15.32
CA ARG A 314 -7.53 -12.44 15.80
C ARG A 314 -7.64 -12.18 17.30
N GLY A 315 -8.65 -12.73 17.97
CA GLY A 315 -8.91 -12.48 19.40
C GLY A 315 -7.67 -12.72 20.27
N ALA A 316 -7.55 -12.01 21.40
CA ALA A 316 -6.48 -12.23 22.37
C ALA A 316 -6.51 -13.68 22.86
N ASP A 317 -7.68 -14.12 23.31
CA ASP A 317 -7.96 -15.50 23.71
C ASP A 317 -8.90 -16.15 22.71
N VAL A 318 -8.58 -17.35 22.27
CA VAL A 318 -9.43 -18.15 21.38
C VAL A 318 -9.58 -19.56 21.93
N ALA A 319 -10.76 -20.15 21.74
CA ALA A 319 -10.99 -21.54 22.06
C ALA A 319 -10.56 -22.42 20.85
N GLY A 320 -9.69 -23.38 21.08
CA GLY A 320 -9.18 -24.28 20.05
C GLY A 320 -8.03 -23.69 19.23
N ASP A 321 -7.85 -24.21 17.99
CA ASP A 321 -6.77 -23.78 17.12
C ASP A 321 -7.01 -22.35 16.63
N ARG A 322 -5.95 -21.54 16.61
CA ARG A 322 -6.00 -20.18 16.09
C ARG A 322 -6.08 -20.14 14.57
N GLU A 323 -5.31 -21.00 13.89
CA GLU A 323 -5.38 -21.12 12.44
C GLU A 323 -6.76 -21.65 12.03
N VAL A 324 -7.42 -20.93 11.12
CA VAL A 324 -8.73 -21.29 10.53
C VAL A 324 -8.51 -22.12 9.29
N CYS A 325 -7.61 -21.65 8.43
CA CYS A 325 -7.29 -22.32 7.17
C CYS A 325 -5.94 -21.87 6.62
N SER A 326 -5.36 -22.73 5.77
CA SER A 326 -4.21 -22.45 4.92
C SER A 326 -4.56 -22.94 3.52
N VAL A 327 -4.68 -22.05 2.52
CA VAL A 327 -5.16 -22.34 1.19
C VAL A 327 -4.12 -21.96 0.15
N ALA A 328 -3.65 -22.94 -0.62
CA ALA A 328 -2.67 -22.73 -1.68
C ALA A 328 -3.20 -21.81 -2.79
N VAL A 329 -2.40 -20.82 -3.16
CA VAL A 329 -2.67 -19.89 -4.25
C VAL A 329 -1.53 -19.94 -5.27
N PHE A 330 -1.89 -19.64 -6.54
CA PHE A 330 -0.97 -19.64 -7.68
C PHE A 330 -0.40 -21.04 -8.02
N GLU A 331 0.66 -21.07 -8.83
CA GLU A 331 1.27 -22.32 -9.29
C GLU A 331 2.53 -22.63 -8.46
N GLU A 332 2.78 -23.92 -8.18
CA GLU A 332 4.02 -24.39 -7.56
C GLU A 332 5.24 -23.93 -8.38
N GLY A 333 6.29 -23.46 -7.70
CA GLY A 333 7.50 -22.92 -8.32
C GLY A 333 7.32 -21.52 -8.97
N ALA A 334 6.11 -20.94 -8.93
CA ALA A 334 5.80 -19.64 -9.52
C ALA A 334 4.85 -18.80 -8.65
N SER A 335 4.98 -18.89 -7.34
CA SER A 335 4.12 -18.23 -6.34
C SER A 335 4.92 -17.32 -5.42
N ALA A 336 4.60 -16.02 -5.41
CA ALA A 336 5.19 -15.02 -4.50
C ALA A 336 4.34 -13.75 -4.47
N THR A 337 4.29 -13.07 -3.33
CA THR A 337 3.75 -11.70 -3.24
C THR A 337 4.49 -10.89 -2.18
N ASP A 338 4.56 -9.58 -2.41
CA ASP A 338 4.90 -8.54 -1.42
C ASP A 338 3.74 -7.54 -1.29
N ASN A 339 2.55 -7.91 -1.75
CA ASN A 339 1.35 -7.09 -1.63
C ASN A 339 0.42 -7.66 -0.56
N SER A 340 -0.19 -6.77 0.25
CA SER A 340 -1.25 -7.13 1.18
C SER A 340 -2.47 -7.70 0.45
N LEU A 341 -3.32 -8.34 1.21
CA LEU A 341 -4.57 -8.92 0.73
C LEU A 341 -5.63 -7.82 0.65
N ILE A 342 -6.48 -7.89 -0.38
CA ILE A 342 -7.75 -7.16 -0.36
C ILE A 342 -8.74 -7.96 0.49
N ALA A 343 -9.42 -7.31 1.44
CA ALA A 343 -10.50 -7.91 2.21
C ALA A 343 -11.84 -7.26 1.90
N VAL A 344 -12.82 -8.07 1.47
CA VAL A 344 -14.21 -7.65 1.23
C VAL A 344 -15.13 -8.66 1.92
N ASP A 345 -15.74 -8.28 3.03
CA ASP A 345 -16.45 -9.20 3.92
C ASP A 345 -15.55 -10.39 4.28
N ARG A 346 -15.87 -11.61 3.85
CA ARG A 346 -15.06 -12.82 4.05
C ARG A 346 -14.18 -13.19 2.87
N ALA A 347 -14.19 -12.40 1.82
CA ALA A 347 -13.39 -12.63 0.63
C ALA A 347 -12.02 -11.99 0.75
N LEU A 348 -11.00 -12.73 0.36
CA LEU A 348 -9.61 -12.30 0.28
C LEU A 348 -9.13 -12.40 -1.18
N VAL A 349 -8.56 -11.31 -1.72
CA VAL A 349 -7.97 -11.34 -3.06
C VAL A 349 -6.47 -11.08 -2.98
N VAL A 350 -5.70 -11.87 -3.70
CA VAL A 350 -4.23 -11.79 -3.73
C VAL A 350 -3.69 -11.71 -5.16
N THR A 351 -2.60 -10.98 -5.36
CA THR A 351 -1.90 -10.85 -6.64
C THR A 351 -0.55 -11.53 -6.61
N ASN A 352 -0.17 -12.20 -7.71
CA ASN A 352 1.13 -12.89 -7.86
C ASN A 352 2.19 -11.93 -8.39
N ASN A 353 3.25 -11.70 -7.61
CA ASN A 353 4.39 -10.88 -8.02
C ASN A 353 5.59 -11.74 -8.52
N TYR A 354 5.47 -13.08 -8.53
CA TYR A 354 6.58 -13.96 -8.87
C TYR A 354 7.22 -13.60 -10.22
N GLY A 355 8.53 -13.45 -10.21
CA GLY A 355 9.31 -13.06 -11.40
C GLY A 355 9.55 -11.55 -11.53
N TYR A 356 8.87 -10.69 -10.77
CA TYR A 356 9.24 -9.29 -10.69
C TYR A 356 10.56 -9.16 -9.90
N ARG A 357 11.55 -8.57 -10.51
CA ARG A 357 12.91 -8.43 -9.94
C ARG A 357 13.35 -6.96 -9.90
N GLY A 358 12.36 -6.08 -9.69
CA GLY A 358 12.56 -4.63 -9.67
C GLY A 358 12.62 -4.00 -11.06
N PRO A 359 12.63 -2.66 -11.11
CA PRO A 359 12.48 -1.90 -12.36
C PRO A 359 13.62 -2.13 -13.36
N ILE A 360 14.86 -2.25 -12.88
CA ILE A 360 16.04 -2.46 -13.75
C ILE A 360 15.97 -3.81 -14.45
N ARG A 361 15.55 -4.87 -13.78
CA ARG A 361 15.40 -6.20 -14.39
C ARG A 361 14.20 -6.25 -15.33
N SER A 362 13.19 -5.41 -15.08
CA SER A 362 12.06 -5.24 -15.99
C SER A 362 12.51 -4.72 -17.36
N ILE A 363 13.38 -3.71 -17.42
CA ILE A 363 14.01 -3.26 -18.67
C ILE A 363 14.74 -4.43 -19.35
N GLY A 364 15.47 -5.26 -18.59
CA GLY A 364 16.18 -6.45 -19.07
C GLY A 364 15.29 -7.59 -19.54
N GLY A 365 13.95 -7.46 -19.47
CA GLY A 365 13.00 -8.43 -20.01
C GLY A 365 12.47 -9.47 -19.01
N SER A 366 12.67 -9.31 -17.70
CA SER A 366 12.03 -10.19 -16.74
C SER A 366 10.50 -10.10 -16.85
N ILE A 367 9.84 -11.25 -16.76
CA ILE A 367 8.38 -11.37 -16.89
C ILE A 367 7.83 -11.86 -15.54
N THR A 368 6.73 -11.26 -15.09
CA THR A 368 5.97 -11.70 -13.92
C THR A 368 5.10 -12.89 -14.28
N ALA A 369 4.98 -13.89 -13.42
CA ALA A 369 4.01 -14.95 -13.58
C ALA A 369 2.57 -14.40 -13.50
N PRO A 370 1.61 -14.97 -14.22
CA PRO A 370 0.21 -14.57 -14.04
C PRO A 370 -0.32 -15.10 -12.71
N GLY A 371 -1.37 -14.47 -12.20
CA GLY A 371 -2.09 -14.96 -11.04
C GLY A 371 -2.75 -13.84 -10.25
N ILE A 372 -4.06 -13.92 -10.15
CA ILE A 372 -4.87 -13.23 -9.15
C ILE A 372 -5.89 -14.26 -8.67
N ASP A 373 -5.96 -14.47 -7.36
CA ASP A 373 -6.81 -15.49 -6.77
C ASP A 373 -7.73 -14.87 -5.72
N ARG A 374 -8.97 -15.37 -5.65
CA ARG A 374 -9.90 -15.09 -4.58
C ARG A 374 -10.14 -16.33 -3.75
N VAL A 375 -9.98 -16.16 -2.44
CA VAL A 375 -10.29 -17.17 -1.42
C VAL A 375 -11.33 -16.58 -0.49
N ASP A 376 -12.40 -17.29 -0.23
CA ASP A 376 -13.41 -16.88 0.75
C ASP A 376 -13.32 -17.75 2.01
N ILE A 377 -13.42 -17.12 3.18
CA ILE A 377 -13.61 -17.80 4.46
C ILE A 377 -15.02 -18.37 4.48
N ASP A 378 -15.17 -19.63 4.87
CA ASP A 378 -16.47 -20.32 4.92
C ASP A 378 -17.45 -19.62 5.86
N ALA A 379 -18.75 -19.80 5.61
CA ALA A 379 -19.80 -19.12 6.36
C ALA A 379 -19.84 -19.49 7.86
N ASP A 380 -19.32 -20.66 8.21
CA ASP A 380 -19.19 -21.13 9.59
C ASP A 380 -17.86 -20.72 10.26
N GLY A 381 -16.98 -20.04 9.53
CA GLY A 381 -15.70 -19.55 10.02
C GLY A 381 -14.66 -20.64 10.34
N ASN A 382 -14.82 -21.86 9.78
CA ASN A 382 -13.97 -23.00 10.12
C ASN A 382 -13.16 -23.54 8.94
N GLY A 383 -13.17 -22.87 7.80
CA GLY A 383 -12.44 -23.24 6.60
C GLY A 383 -12.37 -22.10 5.60
N CYS A 384 -11.75 -22.36 4.46
CA CYS A 384 -11.68 -21.42 3.35
C CYS A 384 -11.67 -22.18 2.03
N GLN A 385 -12.16 -21.53 0.98
CA GLN A 385 -12.21 -22.12 -0.35
C GLN A 385 -11.75 -21.12 -1.42
N VAL A 386 -11.08 -21.64 -2.46
CA VAL A 386 -10.79 -20.88 -3.67
C VAL A 386 -12.08 -20.66 -4.45
N VAL A 387 -12.44 -19.41 -4.70
CA VAL A 387 -13.65 -19.04 -5.45
C VAL A 387 -13.35 -18.92 -6.94
N TRP A 388 -12.30 -18.17 -7.28
CA TRP A 388 -11.82 -18.06 -8.66
C TRP A 388 -10.32 -17.81 -8.73
N GLN A 389 -9.76 -18.11 -9.88
CA GLN A 389 -8.35 -17.96 -10.19
C GLN A 389 -8.19 -17.38 -11.59
N ASN A 390 -7.60 -16.17 -11.67
CA ASN A 390 -7.23 -15.57 -12.95
C ASN A 390 -5.76 -15.93 -13.26
N ARG A 391 -5.54 -16.69 -14.33
CA ARG A 391 -4.22 -17.12 -14.80
C ARG A 391 -3.78 -16.40 -16.07
N THR A 392 -4.42 -15.30 -16.41
CA THR A 392 -4.11 -14.50 -17.62
C THR A 392 -3.44 -13.19 -17.28
N GLU A 393 -3.89 -12.53 -16.23
CA GLU A 393 -3.38 -11.20 -15.84
C GLU A 393 -2.08 -11.30 -15.02
N ARG A 394 -1.21 -10.31 -15.23
CA ARG A 394 0.10 -10.21 -14.60
C ARG A 394 0.21 -8.89 -13.85
N SER A 395 0.16 -8.94 -12.53
CA SER A 395 0.34 -7.79 -11.66
C SER A 395 1.74 -7.80 -11.06
N PRO A 396 2.69 -7.01 -11.57
CA PRO A 396 4.10 -7.14 -11.18
C PRO A 396 4.36 -6.82 -9.71
N SER A 397 3.79 -5.74 -9.17
CA SER A 397 4.14 -5.28 -7.83
C SER A 397 3.18 -4.24 -7.23
N ALA A 398 2.21 -3.72 -7.98
CA ALA A 398 1.29 -2.73 -7.43
C ALA A 398 0.36 -3.35 -6.38
N VAL A 399 0.16 -2.67 -5.26
CA VAL A 399 -0.89 -3.05 -4.30
C VAL A 399 -2.25 -2.81 -4.93
N ALA A 400 -2.99 -3.88 -5.13
CA ALA A 400 -4.32 -3.87 -5.75
C ALA A 400 -5.38 -3.27 -4.79
N LYS A 401 -6.49 -2.79 -5.34
CA LYS A 401 -7.59 -2.22 -4.56
C LYS A 401 -8.94 -2.70 -5.07
N ALA A 402 -9.92 -2.81 -4.15
CA ALA A 402 -11.30 -3.07 -4.51
C ALA A 402 -12.17 -1.81 -4.36
N SER A 403 -13.21 -1.70 -5.19
CA SER A 403 -14.31 -0.75 -5.05
C SER A 403 -15.60 -1.50 -4.78
N LEU A 404 -16.20 -1.28 -3.62
CA LEU A 404 -17.49 -1.88 -3.26
C LEU A 404 -18.63 -1.32 -4.13
N ALA A 405 -18.60 -0.01 -4.41
CA ALA A 405 -19.62 0.63 -5.21
C ALA A 405 -19.68 0.07 -6.65
N ASN A 406 -18.54 -0.35 -7.19
CA ASN A 406 -18.47 -0.86 -8.57
C ASN A 406 -18.46 -2.41 -8.62
N GLY A 407 -18.07 -3.10 -7.55
CA GLY A 407 -17.80 -4.53 -7.56
C GLY A 407 -16.61 -4.89 -8.45
N LEU A 408 -15.57 -4.06 -8.42
CA LEU A 408 -14.37 -4.22 -9.23
C LEU A 408 -13.12 -4.31 -8.37
N VAL A 409 -12.15 -5.09 -8.83
CA VAL A 409 -10.78 -5.13 -8.33
C VAL A 409 -9.87 -4.46 -9.35
N TYR A 410 -9.11 -3.46 -8.92
CA TYR A 410 -8.15 -2.75 -9.76
C TYR A 410 -6.74 -3.25 -9.50
N ILE A 411 -6.06 -3.63 -10.57
CA ILE A 411 -4.64 -4.02 -10.57
C ILE A 411 -3.87 -3.15 -11.57
N VAL A 412 -2.58 -3.05 -11.39
CA VAL A 412 -1.69 -2.61 -12.48
C VAL A 412 -1.20 -3.84 -13.21
N SER A 413 -1.52 -3.95 -14.49
CA SER A 413 -0.98 -5.01 -15.32
C SER A 413 0.10 -4.51 -16.28
N ARG A 414 1.01 -5.41 -16.63
CA ARG A 414 2.13 -5.13 -17.52
C ARG A 414 2.11 -6.04 -18.73
N GLU A 415 2.17 -5.44 -19.90
CA GLU A 415 2.40 -6.14 -21.16
C GLU A 415 3.75 -5.75 -21.76
N ARG A 416 4.53 -6.75 -22.15
CA ARG A 416 5.80 -6.54 -22.84
C ARG A 416 5.69 -6.94 -24.30
N LYS A 417 6.07 -6.02 -25.19
CA LYS A 417 6.21 -6.28 -26.63
C LYS A 417 7.57 -5.76 -27.11
N GLY A 418 8.42 -6.69 -27.53
CA GLY A 418 9.80 -6.35 -27.88
C GLY A 418 10.61 -5.87 -26.67
N ILE A 419 11.13 -4.66 -26.75
CA ILE A 419 11.96 -4.05 -25.69
C ILE A 419 11.20 -3.09 -24.79
N SER A 420 9.96 -2.76 -25.11
CA SER A 420 9.17 -1.78 -24.36
C SER A 420 8.07 -2.45 -23.53
N ASP A 421 7.85 -1.92 -22.35
CA ASP A 421 6.78 -2.28 -21.44
C ASP A 421 5.61 -1.31 -21.58
N SER A 422 4.39 -1.83 -21.60
CA SER A 422 3.15 -1.07 -21.52
C SER A 422 2.46 -1.37 -20.21
N TRP A 423 2.04 -0.32 -19.51
CA TRP A 423 1.46 -0.36 -18.18
C TRP A 423 -0.01 0.01 -18.25
N TYR A 424 -0.88 -0.80 -17.66
CA TYR A 424 -2.32 -0.65 -17.69
C TYR A 424 -2.91 -0.63 -16.29
N LEU A 425 -3.87 0.24 -16.06
CA LEU A 425 -4.89 0.03 -15.04
C LEU A 425 -5.84 -1.01 -15.60
N THR A 426 -5.99 -2.13 -14.89
CA THR A 426 -6.86 -3.24 -15.29
C THR A 426 -7.91 -3.45 -14.21
N ALA A 427 -9.18 -3.42 -14.60
CA ALA A 427 -10.31 -3.73 -13.73
C ALA A 427 -10.76 -5.17 -13.93
N LEU A 428 -10.87 -5.92 -12.85
CA LEU A 428 -11.41 -7.26 -12.81
C LEU A 428 -12.78 -7.24 -12.14
N ASP A 429 -13.71 -8.01 -12.64
CA ASP A 429 -14.99 -8.26 -11.96
C ASP A 429 -14.74 -9.04 -10.66
N PHE A 430 -15.23 -8.51 -9.54
CA PHE A 430 -14.99 -9.09 -8.22
C PHE A 430 -15.59 -10.49 -8.06
N GLN A 431 -16.71 -10.78 -8.73
CA GLN A 431 -17.40 -12.08 -8.59
C GLN A 431 -16.74 -13.17 -9.42
N THR A 432 -16.21 -12.83 -10.59
CA THR A 432 -15.70 -13.82 -11.56
C THR A 432 -14.18 -13.82 -11.71
N GLY A 433 -13.51 -12.74 -11.33
CA GLY A 433 -12.08 -12.56 -11.57
C GLY A 433 -11.71 -12.27 -13.02
N GLU A 434 -12.67 -12.11 -13.92
CA GLU A 434 -12.44 -11.81 -15.33
C GLU A 434 -12.07 -10.33 -15.53
N ALA A 435 -11.14 -10.07 -16.46
CA ALA A 435 -10.79 -8.69 -16.83
C ALA A 435 -11.93 -8.04 -17.63
N VAL A 436 -12.45 -6.91 -17.14
CA VAL A 436 -13.53 -6.14 -17.76
C VAL A 436 -12.96 -5.14 -18.73
N PHE A 437 -12.00 -4.33 -18.27
CA PHE A 437 -11.30 -3.38 -19.14
C PHE A 437 -9.84 -3.19 -18.70
N LYS A 438 -9.04 -2.67 -19.64
CA LYS A 438 -7.66 -2.21 -19.40
C LYS A 438 -7.47 -0.86 -20.05
N GLN A 439 -6.99 0.10 -19.30
CA GLN A 439 -6.57 1.42 -19.80
C GLN A 439 -5.06 1.54 -19.71
N ARG A 440 -4.36 1.68 -20.86
CA ARG A 440 -2.93 1.98 -20.85
C ARG A 440 -2.71 3.38 -20.29
N TYR A 441 -1.91 3.46 -19.21
CA TYR A 441 -1.57 4.74 -18.63
C TYR A 441 -0.15 5.22 -18.97
N GLY A 442 0.70 4.33 -19.49
CA GLY A 442 2.04 4.72 -19.88
C GLY A 442 2.88 3.58 -20.45
N THR A 443 4.10 3.92 -20.87
CA THR A 443 5.09 2.98 -21.40
C THR A 443 6.46 3.23 -20.78
N GLY A 444 7.31 2.21 -20.75
CA GLY A 444 8.71 2.30 -20.34
C GLY A 444 8.94 2.44 -18.85
N PHE A 445 10.17 2.82 -18.49
CA PHE A 445 10.69 2.80 -17.12
C PHE A 445 9.99 3.78 -16.18
N GLY A 446 9.78 5.02 -16.63
CA GLY A 446 9.21 6.07 -15.79
C GLY A 446 7.77 5.77 -15.33
N ASN A 447 7.05 4.92 -16.08
CA ASN A 447 5.68 4.51 -15.77
C ASN A 447 5.61 3.17 -15.04
N ASN A 448 6.75 2.57 -14.66
CA ASN A 448 6.78 1.37 -13.84
C ASN A 448 6.30 1.68 -12.42
N VAL A 449 5.32 0.94 -11.96
CA VAL A 449 4.89 0.92 -10.57
C VAL A 449 5.80 -0.04 -9.80
N ASN A 450 6.43 0.44 -8.75
CA ASN A 450 7.37 -0.35 -7.96
C ASN A 450 6.86 -0.46 -6.53
N TYR A 451 5.96 -1.40 -6.29
CA TYR A 451 5.26 -1.65 -5.02
C TYR A 451 4.35 -0.50 -4.52
N ALA A 452 4.20 0.56 -5.31
CA ALA A 452 3.24 1.61 -4.97
C ALA A 452 1.79 1.10 -5.10
N PRO A 453 0.86 1.58 -4.26
CA PRO A 453 -0.54 1.21 -4.34
C PRO A 453 -1.24 1.93 -5.49
N ILE A 454 -2.36 1.37 -5.91
CA ILE A 454 -3.44 2.12 -6.54
C ILE A 454 -4.20 2.86 -5.43
N SER A 455 -4.64 4.09 -5.67
CA SER A 455 -5.55 4.79 -4.75
C SER A 455 -6.76 5.28 -5.52
N LEU A 456 -7.95 5.13 -4.93
CA LEU A 456 -9.19 5.62 -5.52
C LEU A 456 -9.60 6.91 -4.82
N GLY A 457 -9.78 7.96 -5.59
CA GLY A 457 -10.24 9.24 -5.09
C GLY A 457 -11.75 9.24 -4.81
N PRO A 458 -12.20 10.20 -3.99
CA PRO A 458 -13.62 10.30 -3.64
C PRO A 458 -14.54 10.57 -4.85
N ASP A 459 -13.97 11.03 -5.96
CA ASP A 459 -14.65 11.26 -7.23
C ASP A 459 -14.65 10.05 -8.19
N GLY A 460 -14.13 8.90 -7.75
CA GLY A 460 -14.00 7.70 -8.58
C GLY A 460 -12.79 7.69 -9.51
N THR A 461 -11.89 8.65 -9.38
CA THR A 461 -10.62 8.67 -10.11
C THR A 461 -9.62 7.69 -9.52
N ALA A 462 -8.87 6.97 -10.35
CA ALA A 462 -7.73 6.16 -9.90
C ALA A 462 -6.42 6.94 -10.03
N TYR A 463 -5.57 6.79 -9.03
CA TYR A 463 -4.22 7.34 -9.01
C TYR A 463 -3.21 6.21 -8.83
N VAL A 464 -2.08 6.30 -9.53
CA VAL A 464 -1.00 5.31 -9.46
C VAL A 464 0.32 6.05 -9.26
N GLY A 465 1.02 5.72 -8.18
CA GLY A 465 2.39 6.14 -8.00
C GLY A 465 3.31 5.34 -8.91
N VAL A 466 4.24 6.00 -9.57
CA VAL A 466 5.19 5.37 -10.49
C VAL A 466 6.59 5.98 -10.30
N LEU A 467 7.62 5.33 -10.81
CA LEU A 467 9.01 5.79 -10.67
C LEU A 467 9.24 7.24 -11.16
N GLY A 468 8.46 7.70 -12.14
CA GLY A 468 8.55 9.05 -12.66
C GLY A 468 7.71 10.07 -11.88
N GLY A 469 6.78 9.64 -11.05
CA GLY A 469 5.87 10.53 -10.32
C GLY A 469 4.48 9.95 -10.11
N LEU A 470 3.44 10.63 -10.63
CA LEU A 470 2.04 10.26 -10.45
C LEU A 470 1.31 10.16 -11.79
N VAL A 471 0.40 9.22 -11.86
CA VAL A 471 -0.57 9.05 -12.95
C VAL A 471 -1.98 9.14 -12.37
N ARG A 472 -2.87 9.82 -13.08
CA ARG A 472 -4.32 9.93 -12.83
C ARG A 472 -5.07 9.30 -14.01
N ILE A 473 -6.03 8.44 -13.70
CA ILE A 473 -6.94 7.80 -14.67
C ILE A 473 -8.37 8.08 -14.22
N ALA A 474 -9.14 8.78 -15.05
CA ALA A 474 -10.52 9.15 -14.75
C ALA A 474 -11.40 8.90 -15.95
N ASP A 475 -12.63 8.48 -15.70
CA ASP A 475 -13.68 8.43 -16.72
C ASP A 475 -14.02 9.84 -17.23
N ALA A 476 -14.55 9.92 -18.44
CA ALA A 476 -15.14 11.15 -18.93
C ALA A 476 -16.33 11.55 -18.06
N PRO A 477 -16.58 12.88 -17.86
CA PRO A 477 -17.71 13.37 -17.07
C PRO A 477 -19.07 13.01 -17.65
#